data_d7083d6b8ed4ca2db9a50a277b26a274
#
_entry.id   d7083d6b8ed4ca2db9a50a277b26a274
#
_cell.length_a   1.000
_cell.length_b   1.000
_cell.length_c   1.000
_cell.angle_alpha   90.00
_cell.angle_beta   90.00
_cell.angle_gamma   90.00
#
_symmetry.space_group_name_H-M   'P 1'
#
loop_
_entity.id
_entity.type
_entity.pdbx_description
1 polymer ?
#
loop_
_entity_poly.entity_id
_entity_poly.type
_entity_poly.pdbx_seq_one_letter_code
_entity_poly.pdbx_strand_id
1 'polypeptide(L)'
;WQVVPLSSVPPGTPIMGSRWTFKAKTDQHGEITRLRARFVCQGFSQVKDVSYWESFSPVVSFTTIRLLIALTALPHWHAIHYDVSVAFITAEIDPTQPPIYCRPAEGYESRTESVYLLKRYLYGMKDSPRGYNLHFNSVCLNFGLKRCISDECVYIKIESNDHRNKETPTASLDVLTSQTTCIAPEHRIHKDCHYALRILIVSTYVDDNLIFTNSRTFADEFATHCNKSLKMNLEGDLTWYLSVLYTRCPITGKVTASQERYIDKLLQQHGMQNCNPVAVPFPAKCDDILAQLATPIENPDPKLVKEFQTLCGGLLYLQVHTCPEISFVVSLLSRHMTKAGELHIALAKKVLRYLQSRKHLYLSWSAQSCTPPHVPGEIYGWSDASFADIKSHDNTHRASSIGWLFMCNNGPISWRSTKTPLIALNVAESEIIALSSASQEAIFLRKLANDLGFIQTHPTIIYEDCESAVALSKENRIKPN
;
A
#
# COMPACT_ATOMS: atom_id res chain seq x y z
N TRP A 1 -23.47 22.59 0.55
CA TRP A 1 -24.78 22.34 1.18
C TRP A 1 -25.73 23.50 0.97
N GLN A 2 -27.02 23.25 1.19
CA GLN A 2 -28.10 24.22 1.23
C GLN A 2 -28.67 24.24 2.64
N VAL A 3 -28.86 25.43 3.21
CA VAL A 3 -29.56 25.57 4.50
C VAL A 3 -31.08 25.44 4.25
N VAL A 4 -31.72 24.52 4.97
CA VAL A 4 -33.17 24.29 4.87
C VAL A 4 -33.78 24.27 6.27
N PRO A 5 -35.07 24.66 6.42
CA PRO A 5 -35.75 24.56 7.70
C PRO A 5 -35.83 23.11 8.19
N LEU A 6 -35.70 22.89 9.49
CA LEU A 6 -35.84 21.54 10.08
C LEU A 6 -37.22 20.94 9.79
N SER A 7 -38.26 21.77 9.74
CA SER A 7 -39.62 21.39 9.40
C SER A 7 -39.79 20.84 7.98
N SER A 8 -38.85 21.12 7.06
CA SER A 8 -38.88 20.61 5.69
C SER A 8 -38.29 19.20 5.54
N VAL A 9 -37.66 18.66 6.59
CA VAL A 9 -37.10 17.31 6.56
C VAL A 9 -38.24 16.31 6.70
N PRO A 10 -38.33 15.30 5.80
CA PRO A 10 -39.38 14.29 5.90
C PRO A 10 -39.28 13.52 7.23
N PRO A 11 -40.44 13.19 7.85
CA PRO A 11 -40.48 12.44 9.09
C PRO A 11 -39.70 11.10 8.98
N GLY A 12 -38.92 10.77 9.99
CA GLY A 12 -38.09 9.54 10.01
C GLY A 12 -36.79 9.61 9.25
N THR A 13 -36.48 10.73 8.57
CA THR A 13 -35.18 10.88 7.88
C THR A 13 -34.04 11.09 8.89
N PRO A 14 -32.97 10.29 8.86
CA PRO A 14 -31.83 10.47 9.73
C PRO A 14 -31.13 11.81 9.49
N ILE A 15 -30.87 12.56 10.55
CA ILE A 15 -30.07 13.80 10.48
C ILE A 15 -28.75 13.54 11.20
N MET A 16 -27.64 13.60 10.46
CA MET A 16 -26.30 13.44 11.04
C MET A 16 -25.96 14.60 11.96
N GLY A 17 -25.26 14.31 13.04
CA GLY A 17 -24.58 15.33 13.83
C GLY A 17 -23.36 15.89 13.10
N SER A 18 -22.84 16.98 13.62
CA SER A 18 -21.59 17.58 13.15
C SER A 18 -20.71 18.05 14.31
N ARG A 19 -19.43 18.25 14.03
CA ARG A 19 -18.50 18.85 14.98
C ARG A 19 -17.35 19.56 14.25
N TRP A 20 -16.69 20.46 14.96
CA TRP A 20 -15.39 20.98 14.57
C TRP A 20 -14.27 20.05 15.02
N THR A 21 -13.27 19.86 14.17
CA THR A 21 -11.99 19.24 14.52
C THR A 21 -10.88 20.24 14.26
N PHE A 22 -10.04 20.48 15.27
CA PHE A 22 -8.94 21.40 15.20
C PHE A 22 -7.62 20.64 15.22
N LYS A 23 -6.67 21.04 14.39
CA LYS A 23 -5.32 20.46 14.35
C LYS A 23 -4.30 21.55 14.08
N ALA A 24 -3.25 21.61 14.90
CA ALA A 24 -2.04 22.36 14.59
C ALA A 24 -1.13 21.49 13.70
N LYS A 25 -0.64 22.05 12.59
CA LYS A 25 0.46 21.47 11.82
C LYS A 25 1.76 22.13 12.32
N THR A 26 2.76 21.31 12.58
CA THR A 26 4.09 21.75 12.99
C THR A 26 5.10 21.42 11.90
N ASP A 27 6.19 22.17 11.85
CA ASP A 27 7.36 21.86 11.05
C ASP A 27 8.25 20.79 11.71
N GLN A 28 9.42 20.55 11.14
CA GLN A 28 10.41 19.61 11.66
C GLN A 28 11.00 20.01 13.02
N HIS A 29 10.85 21.27 13.44
CA HIS A 29 11.35 21.82 14.70
C HIS A 29 10.25 21.86 15.78
N GLY A 30 9.01 21.49 15.44
CA GLY A 30 7.86 21.53 16.36
C GLY A 30 7.11 22.86 16.36
N GLU A 31 7.53 23.85 15.56
CA GLU A 31 6.88 25.15 15.45
C GLU A 31 5.57 25.04 14.66
N ILE A 32 4.52 25.72 15.15
CA ILE A 32 3.21 25.71 14.51
C ILE A 32 3.28 26.49 13.21
N THR A 33 3.17 25.79 12.09
CA THR A 33 3.15 26.40 10.75
C THR A 33 1.74 26.74 10.28
N ARG A 34 0.72 26.00 10.75
CA ARG A 34 -0.67 26.20 10.33
C ARG A 34 -1.67 25.65 11.35
N LEU A 35 -2.70 26.41 11.65
CA LEU A 35 -3.89 25.92 12.34
C LEU A 35 -4.93 25.46 11.31
N ARG A 36 -5.52 24.29 11.52
CA ARG A 36 -6.53 23.71 10.64
C ARG A 36 -7.80 23.44 11.42
N ALA A 37 -8.92 24.03 10.98
CA ALA A 37 -10.25 23.72 11.44
C ALA A 37 -11.02 22.95 10.33
N ARG A 38 -11.64 21.83 10.67
CA ARG A 38 -12.49 21.08 9.75
C ARG A 38 -13.86 20.90 10.33
N PHE A 39 -14.86 21.25 9.52
CA PHE A 39 -16.24 20.83 9.76
C PHE A 39 -16.38 19.37 9.36
N VAL A 40 -16.87 18.53 10.25
CA VAL A 40 -16.91 17.06 10.10
C VAL A 40 -18.29 16.55 10.46
N CYS A 41 -18.89 15.75 9.57
CA CYS A 41 -20.12 15.02 9.87
C CYS A 41 -19.84 13.84 10.81
N GLN A 42 -20.80 13.50 11.65
CA GLN A 42 -20.76 12.34 12.54
C GLN A 42 -21.38 11.12 11.82
N GLY A 43 -20.65 10.60 10.82
CA GLY A 43 -21.12 9.52 9.94
C GLY A 43 -21.38 8.18 10.66
N PHE A 44 -20.99 8.03 11.93
CA PHE A 44 -21.38 6.84 12.72
C PHE A 44 -22.89 6.71 12.86
N SER A 45 -23.64 7.82 12.75
CA SER A 45 -25.11 7.84 12.76
C SER A 45 -25.74 7.51 11.40
N GLN A 46 -24.96 7.38 10.32
CA GLN A 46 -25.48 6.93 9.03
C GLN A 46 -25.93 5.47 9.11
N VAL A 47 -27.13 5.19 8.57
CA VAL A 47 -27.73 3.86 8.50
C VAL A 47 -27.56 3.33 7.09
N LYS A 48 -27.05 2.10 6.95
CA LYS A 48 -26.93 1.43 5.65
C LYS A 48 -28.31 1.26 5.02
N ASP A 49 -28.38 1.37 3.71
CA ASP A 49 -29.58 1.27 2.87
C ASP A 49 -30.65 2.37 3.13
N VAL A 50 -30.29 3.40 3.93
CA VAL A 50 -31.12 4.58 4.20
C VAL A 50 -30.37 5.87 3.90
N SER A 51 -29.17 6.05 4.45
CA SER A 51 -28.34 7.25 4.28
C SER A 51 -26.99 6.98 3.60
N TYR A 52 -26.67 5.75 3.29
CA TYR A 52 -25.60 5.31 2.38
C TYR A 52 -25.84 3.85 1.96
N TRP A 53 -25.36 3.46 0.78
CA TRP A 53 -25.54 2.10 0.25
C TRP A 53 -24.25 1.30 0.32
N GLU A 54 -23.15 1.94 -0.02
CA GLU A 54 -21.84 1.32 -0.04
C GLU A 54 -20.78 2.31 0.43
N SER A 55 -19.86 1.85 1.26
CA SER A 55 -18.80 2.68 1.84
C SER A 55 -17.40 2.23 1.41
N PHE A 56 -17.26 1.08 0.73
CA PHE A 56 -15.97 0.61 0.30
C PHE A 56 -15.34 1.56 -0.72
N SER A 57 -14.11 1.95 -0.46
CA SER A 57 -13.28 2.72 -1.36
C SER A 57 -11.90 2.07 -1.40
N PRO A 58 -11.44 1.62 -2.56
CA PRO A 58 -10.11 1.04 -2.68
C PRO A 58 -9.03 2.10 -2.45
N VAL A 59 -7.87 1.66 -2.03
CA VAL A 59 -6.63 2.43 -2.00
C VAL A 59 -5.53 1.63 -2.67
N VAL A 60 -4.55 2.28 -3.28
CA VAL A 60 -3.44 1.59 -3.93
C VAL A 60 -2.68 0.72 -2.93
N SER A 61 -2.32 -0.49 -3.33
CA SER A 61 -1.56 -1.40 -2.47
C SER A 61 -0.10 -0.98 -2.34
N PHE A 62 0.55 -1.28 -1.20
CA PHE A 62 1.98 -0.99 -1.04
C PHE A 62 2.85 -1.84 -1.97
N THR A 63 2.42 -3.04 -2.31
CA THR A 63 3.05 -3.88 -3.34
C THR A 63 3.04 -3.16 -4.69
N THR A 64 1.91 -2.58 -5.07
CA THR A 64 1.79 -1.78 -6.30
C THR A 64 2.72 -0.57 -6.28
N ILE A 65 2.77 0.18 -5.18
CA ILE A 65 3.67 1.34 -5.04
C ILE A 65 5.13 0.90 -5.19
N ARG A 66 5.56 -0.18 -4.51
CA ARG A 66 6.93 -0.67 -4.61
C ARG A 66 7.27 -1.17 -6.01
N LEU A 67 6.32 -1.87 -6.68
CA LEU A 67 6.50 -2.29 -8.06
C LEU A 67 6.65 -1.08 -9.00
N LEU A 68 5.81 -0.05 -8.87
CA LEU A 68 5.93 1.19 -9.63
C LEU A 68 7.29 1.88 -9.40
N ILE A 69 7.72 1.98 -8.15
CA ILE A 69 9.03 2.53 -7.80
C ILE A 69 10.14 1.70 -8.44
N ALA A 70 10.07 0.37 -8.36
CA ALA A 70 11.08 -0.54 -8.93
C ALA A 70 11.16 -0.41 -10.45
N LEU A 71 10.01 -0.47 -11.14
CA LEU A 71 9.94 -0.39 -12.60
C LEU A 71 10.39 0.98 -13.15
N THR A 72 10.16 2.04 -12.38
CA THR A 72 10.55 3.41 -12.73
C THR A 72 11.87 3.86 -12.10
N ALA A 73 12.64 2.94 -11.46
CA ALA A 73 13.98 3.21 -10.93
C ALA A 73 15.04 3.28 -12.05
N LEU A 74 14.79 4.13 -13.03
CA LEU A 74 15.55 4.35 -14.23
C LEU A 74 15.92 5.84 -14.36
N PRO A 75 17.03 6.20 -15.01
CA PRO A 75 17.28 7.57 -15.44
C PRO A 75 16.09 8.12 -16.23
N HIS A 76 15.83 9.39 -16.18
CA HIS A 76 14.76 10.10 -16.91
C HIS A 76 13.33 9.82 -16.42
N TRP A 77 13.11 8.95 -15.45
CA TRP A 77 11.82 8.83 -14.80
C TRP A 77 11.70 9.76 -13.60
N HIS A 78 10.50 10.30 -13.44
CA HIS A 78 10.13 11.16 -12.32
C HIS A 78 9.05 10.46 -11.50
N ALA A 79 9.16 10.56 -10.19
CA ALA A 79 8.09 10.25 -9.25
C ALA A 79 7.71 11.56 -8.56
N ILE A 80 6.48 11.99 -8.71
CA ILE A 80 5.99 13.30 -8.29
C ILE A 80 4.84 13.10 -7.32
N HIS A 81 4.85 13.84 -6.21
CA HIS A 81 3.80 13.80 -5.20
C HIS A 81 2.83 14.96 -5.39
N TYR A 82 1.54 14.65 -5.44
CA TYR A 82 0.45 15.62 -5.49
C TYR A 82 -0.56 15.34 -4.37
N ASP A 83 -0.95 16.38 -3.65
CA ASP A 83 -2.05 16.36 -2.66
C ASP A 83 -3.31 16.96 -3.27
N VAL A 84 -4.46 16.36 -3.05
CA VAL A 84 -5.75 16.95 -3.42
C VAL A 84 -6.35 17.64 -2.23
N SER A 85 -6.30 18.96 -2.22
CA SER A 85 -6.89 19.74 -1.14
C SER A 85 -8.39 19.56 -1.09
N VAL A 86 -8.89 19.26 0.13
CA VAL A 86 -10.33 19.11 0.42
C VAL A 86 -11.04 18.09 -0.47
N ALA A 87 -10.38 16.97 -0.75
CA ALA A 87 -10.77 15.94 -1.70
C ALA A 87 -12.27 15.59 -1.65
N PHE A 88 -12.81 15.25 -0.48
CA PHE A 88 -14.20 14.78 -0.36
C PHE A 88 -15.24 15.81 -0.79
N ILE A 89 -15.01 17.10 -0.53
CA ILE A 89 -15.98 18.15 -0.90
C ILE A 89 -15.95 18.51 -2.38
N THR A 90 -15.04 17.95 -3.16
CA THR A 90 -15.05 18.11 -4.62
C THR A 90 -16.08 17.18 -5.28
N ALA A 91 -16.41 16.06 -4.66
CA ALA A 91 -17.36 15.09 -5.17
C ALA A 91 -18.80 15.46 -4.83
N GLU A 92 -19.66 15.46 -5.84
CA GLU A 92 -21.10 15.73 -5.70
C GLU A 92 -21.84 14.44 -5.30
N ILE A 93 -22.85 14.59 -4.45
CA ILE A 93 -23.77 13.51 -4.11
C ILE A 93 -24.72 13.34 -5.29
N ASP A 94 -24.91 12.11 -5.74
CA ASP A 94 -25.84 11.78 -6.83
C ASP A 94 -27.25 12.28 -6.49
N PRO A 95 -27.84 13.19 -7.28
CA PRO A 95 -29.15 13.77 -7.00
C PRO A 95 -30.30 12.74 -7.05
N THR A 96 -30.06 11.54 -7.60
CA THR A 96 -31.02 10.44 -7.60
C THR A 96 -31.09 9.70 -6.27
N GLN A 97 -30.07 9.90 -5.40
CA GLN A 97 -30.06 9.32 -4.07
C GLN A 97 -30.96 10.11 -3.11
N PRO A 98 -31.51 9.47 -2.06
CA PRO A 98 -32.24 10.17 -1.02
C PRO A 98 -31.41 11.30 -0.41
N PRO A 99 -32.10 12.42 -0.05
CA PRO A 99 -31.43 13.59 0.48
C PRO A 99 -30.76 13.29 1.83
N ILE A 100 -29.51 13.77 1.96
CA ILE A 100 -28.69 13.58 3.16
C ILE A 100 -28.66 14.90 3.94
N TYR A 101 -29.00 14.84 5.23
CA TYR A 101 -29.05 16.01 6.11
C TYR A 101 -28.01 15.95 7.21
N CYS A 102 -27.46 17.12 7.56
CA CYS A 102 -26.48 17.28 8.63
C CYS A 102 -26.87 18.50 9.50
N ARG A 103 -26.74 18.40 10.80
CA ARG A 103 -26.94 19.54 11.71
C ARG A 103 -25.83 20.57 11.51
N PRO A 104 -26.10 21.88 11.62
CA PRO A 104 -25.09 22.91 11.68
C PRO A 104 -24.09 22.65 12.83
N ALA A 105 -22.85 23.12 12.68
CA ALA A 105 -21.86 23.03 13.73
C ALA A 105 -22.22 23.86 14.95
N GLU A 106 -21.65 23.51 16.08
CA GLU A 106 -21.75 24.32 17.29
C GLU A 106 -21.20 25.73 17.07
N GLY A 107 -21.89 26.74 17.59
CA GLY A 107 -21.57 28.17 17.36
C GLY A 107 -22.34 28.82 16.21
N TYR A 108 -23.16 28.06 15.43
CA TYR A 108 -24.08 28.65 14.45
C TYR A 108 -25.47 28.83 15.06
N GLU A 109 -26.03 30.05 14.93
CA GLU A 109 -27.30 30.47 15.57
C GLU A 109 -28.51 29.63 15.11
N SER A 110 -28.53 29.18 13.87
CA SER A 110 -29.65 28.42 13.28
C SER A 110 -29.64 26.91 13.59
N ARG A 111 -28.83 26.44 14.55
CA ARG A 111 -28.68 24.99 14.83
C ARG A 111 -29.95 24.25 15.25
N THR A 112 -30.88 24.95 15.87
CA THR A 112 -32.13 24.37 16.37
C THR A 112 -33.26 24.39 15.35
N GLU A 113 -33.24 25.31 14.39
CA GLU A 113 -34.31 25.56 13.45
C GLU A 113 -34.01 25.16 12.01
N SER A 114 -32.72 24.90 11.70
CA SER A 114 -32.29 24.56 10.35
C SER A 114 -31.34 23.37 10.32
N VAL A 115 -31.23 22.77 9.13
CA VAL A 115 -30.29 21.71 8.81
C VAL A 115 -29.62 21.98 7.47
N TYR A 116 -28.49 21.34 7.23
CA TYR A 116 -27.80 21.38 5.95
C TYR A 116 -28.26 20.20 5.09
N LEU A 117 -28.91 20.46 3.97
CA LEU A 117 -29.07 19.52 2.88
C LEU A 117 -27.77 19.42 2.13
N LEU A 118 -27.10 18.29 2.20
CA LEU A 118 -25.80 18.10 1.59
C LEU A 118 -25.93 17.91 0.08
N LYS A 119 -25.13 18.64 -0.69
CA LYS A 119 -24.99 18.52 -2.15
C LYS A 119 -23.67 17.88 -2.53
N ARG A 120 -22.71 17.87 -1.61
CA ARG A 120 -21.37 17.30 -1.77
C ARG A 120 -21.00 16.51 -0.52
N TYR A 121 -20.14 15.54 -0.72
CA TYR A 121 -19.63 14.74 0.38
C TYR A 121 -18.84 15.60 1.37
N LEU A 122 -18.89 15.24 2.65
CA LEU A 122 -18.15 15.92 3.71
C LEU A 122 -17.27 14.93 4.48
N TYR A 123 -16.21 15.46 5.10
CA TYR A 123 -15.40 14.67 6.00
C TYR A 123 -16.24 14.04 7.11
N GLY A 124 -15.98 12.78 7.41
CA GLY A 124 -16.62 12.02 8.48
C GLY A 124 -17.85 11.21 8.05
N MET A 125 -18.38 11.37 6.84
CA MET A 125 -19.39 10.47 6.28
C MET A 125 -18.72 9.13 5.89
N LYS A 126 -19.47 8.03 5.99
CA LYS A 126 -18.98 6.67 5.70
C LYS A 126 -18.66 6.46 4.21
N ASP A 127 -19.40 7.11 3.34
CA ASP A 127 -19.36 6.97 1.88
C ASP A 127 -18.55 8.08 1.16
N SER A 128 -18.05 9.08 1.89
CA SER A 128 -17.23 10.16 1.30
C SER A 128 -15.98 9.65 0.56
N PRO A 129 -15.22 8.66 1.09
CA PRO A 129 -14.08 8.13 0.35
C PRO A 129 -14.48 7.50 -0.99
N ARG A 130 -15.61 6.78 -1.03
CA ARG A 130 -16.16 6.20 -2.24
C ARG A 130 -16.60 7.26 -3.25
N GLY A 131 -17.36 8.27 -2.78
CA GLY A 131 -17.80 9.37 -3.65
C GLY A 131 -16.62 10.09 -4.30
N TYR A 132 -15.57 10.36 -3.52
CA TYR A 132 -14.34 10.95 -4.03
C TYR A 132 -13.62 10.02 -5.03
N ASN A 133 -13.49 8.73 -4.73
CA ASN A 133 -12.86 7.76 -5.63
C ASN A 133 -13.56 7.70 -6.99
N LEU A 134 -14.89 7.69 -7.02
CA LEU A 134 -15.67 7.71 -8.25
C LEU A 134 -15.47 9.01 -9.03
N HIS A 135 -15.44 10.15 -8.33
CA HIS A 135 -15.18 11.45 -8.95
C HIS A 135 -13.77 11.50 -9.55
N PHE A 136 -12.74 11.13 -8.77
CA PHE A 136 -11.36 11.08 -9.25
C PHE A 136 -11.19 10.14 -10.45
N ASN A 137 -11.84 8.95 -10.41
CA ASN A 137 -11.86 8.03 -11.54
C ASN A 137 -12.42 8.71 -12.80
N SER A 138 -13.53 9.43 -12.70
CA SER A 138 -14.09 10.15 -13.87
C SER A 138 -13.14 11.21 -14.41
N VAL A 139 -12.43 11.93 -13.55
CA VAL A 139 -11.43 12.94 -13.95
C VAL A 139 -10.27 12.27 -14.69
N CYS A 140 -9.77 11.15 -14.19
CA CYS A 140 -8.70 10.39 -14.84
C CYS A 140 -9.13 9.86 -16.22
N LEU A 141 -10.32 9.26 -16.32
CA LEU A 141 -10.85 8.75 -17.59
C LEU A 141 -11.10 9.87 -18.61
N ASN A 142 -11.58 11.03 -18.17
CA ASN A 142 -11.78 12.20 -19.04
C ASN A 142 -10.47 12.80 -19.57
N PHE A 143 -9.33 12.59 -18.89
CA PHE A 143 -8.01 12.92 -19.41
C PHE A 143 -7.51 11.88 -20.42
N GLY A 144 -8.19 10.75 -20.55
CA GLY A 144 -7.81 9.63 -21.42
C GLY A 144 -6.87 8.63 -20.76
N LEU A 145 -6.73 8.65 -19.42
CA LEU A 145 -6.09 7.57 -18.67
C LEU A 145 -6.97 6.32 -18.72
N LYS A 146 -6.34 5.14 -18.74
CA LYS A 146 -7.01 3.84 -18.58
C LYS A 146 -6.79 3.35 -17.17
N ARG A 147 -7.85 2.86 -16.51
CA ARG A 147 -7.77 2.26 -15.20
C ARG A 147 -7.12 0.88 -15.29
N CYS A 148 -6.18 0.60 -14.42
CA CYS A 148 -5.54 -0.71 -14.30
C CYS A 148 -6.54 -1.75 -13.78
N ILE A 149 -6.51 -2.96 -14.34
CA ILE A 149 -7.42 -4.05 -13.95
C ILE A 149 -6.95 -4.70 -12.65
N SER A 150 -5.64 -4.84 -12.47
CA SER A 150 -5.02 -5.51 -11.32
C SER A 150 -5.03 -4.66 -10.04
N ASP A 151 -5.06 -3.33 -10.16
CA ASP A 151 -5.20 -2.39 -9.04
C ASP A 151 -6.03 -1.19 -9.48
N GLU A 152 -7.26 -1.13 -9.00
CA GLU A 152 -8.24 -0.10 -9.37
C GLU A 152 -7.85 1.33 -9.00
N CYS A 153 -6.82 1.51 -8.17
CA CYS A 153 -6.30 2.82 -7.77
C CYS A 153 -5.11 3.28 -8.61
N VAL A 154 -4.86 2.60 -9.74
CA VAL A 154 -3.80 2.95 -10.68
C VAL A 154 -4.38 3.21 -12.06
N TYR A 155 -3.86 4.25 -12.71
CA TYR A 155 -4.28 4.69 -14.04
C TYR A 155 -3.05 4.90 -14.91
N ILE A 156 -3.15 4.57 -16.21
CA ILE A 156 -2.04 4.73 -17.15
C ILE A 156 -2.50 5.40 -18.44
N LYS A 157 -1.62 6.24 -18.99
CA LYS A 157 -1.74 6.78 -20.34
C LYS A 157 -0.39 6.74 -21.04
N ILE A 158 -0.39 6.29 -22.30
CA ILE A 158 0.79 6.23 -23.16
C ILE A 158 0.45 6.97 -24.44
N GLU A 159 1.28 7.94 -24.82
CA GLU A 159 1.11 8.73 -26.05
C GLU A 159 2.41 8.79 -26.83
N SER A 160 2.29 8.95 -28.17
CA SER A 160 3.44 9.28 -29.01
C SER A 160 3.85 10.74 -28.81
N ASN A 161 5.16 11.00 -28.76
CA ASN A 161 5.72 12.36 -28.72
C ASN A 161 5.62 13.09 -30.08
N ASP A 162 5.21 12.41 -31.15
CA ASP A 162 5.15 13.01 -32.48
C ASP A 162 3.84 13.82 -32.65
N HIS A 163 3.94 15.14 -32.49
CA HIS A 163 2.83 16.07 -32.64
C HIS A 163 2.24 16.15 -34.06
N ARG A 164 2.82 15.42 -35.04
CA ARG A 164 2.41 15.48 -36.45
C ARG A 164 1.37 14.44 -36.84
N ASN A 165 1.22 13.35 -36.07
CA ASN A 165 0.23 12.31 -36.34
C ASN A 165 -0.82 12.24 -35.22
N LYS A 166 -1.97 12.89 -35.46
CA LYS A 166 -3.17 12.85 -34.60
C LYS A 166 -3.94 11.52 -34.68
N GLU A 167 -3.48 10.55 -35.46
CA GLU A 167 -4.05 9.21 -35.43
C GLU A 167 -3.46 8.49 -34.20
N THR A 168 -4.33 8.13 -33.27
CA THR A 168 -3.99 7.28 -32.12
C THR A 168 -3.28 6.04 -32.64
N PRO A 169 -1.97 5.87 -32.41
CA PRO A 169 -1.38 4.58 -32.65
C PRO A 169 -2.06 3.63 -31.67
N THR A 170 -2.70 2.59 -32.17
CA THR A 170 -2.71 1.31 -31.46
C THR A 170 -1.24 0.89 -31.37
N ALA A 171 -0.46 1.62 -30.57
CA ALA A 171 0.89 1.23 -30.21
C ALA A 171 0.70 -0.10 -29.48
N SER A 172 0.96 -1.18 -30.22
CA SER A 172 0.97 -2.50 -29.64
C SER A 172 1.89 -2.43 -28.43
N LEU A 173 1.48 -3.03 -27.34
CA LEU A 173 2.22 -3.14 -26.07
C LEU A 173 3.69 -3.60 -26.29
N ASP A 174 3.99 -4.16 -27.46
CA ASP A 174 5.31 -4.65 -27.88
C ASP A 174 6.43 -3.56 -27.92
N VAL A 175 6.05 -2.27 -28.02
CA VAL A 175 7.04 -1.18 -28.11
C VAL A 175 7.68 -0.89 -26.74
N LEU A 176 6.96 -1.13 -25.62
CA LEU A 176 7.53 -0.93 -24.27
C LEU A 176 8.56 -2.00 -23.91
N THR A 177 8.38 -3.23 -24.39
CA THR A 177 9.33 -4.33 -24.17
C THR A 177 10.66 -4.10 -24.87
N SER A 178 10.64 -3.53 -26.07
CA SER A 178 11.88 -3.20 -26.80
C SER A 178 12.65 -2.05 -26.13
N GLN A 179 11.99 -1.17 -25.36
CA GLN A 179 12.63 -0.08 -24.65
C GLN A 179 13.20 -0.50 -23.28
N THR A 180 12.63 -1.50 -22.62
CA THR A 180 13.19 -2.08 -21.38
C THR A 180 14.28 -3.10 -21.66
N THR A 181 14.25 -3.80 -22.78
CA THR A 181 15.28 -4.77 -23.19
C THR A 181 16.52 -4.13 -23.86
N CYS A 182 16.49 -2.84 -24.19
CA CYS A 182 17.65 -2.11 -24.72
C CYS A 182 18.77 -1.83 -23.71
N ILE A 183 18.80 -2.48 -22.55
CA ILE A 183 19.93 -2.43 -21.62
C ILE A 183 20.73 -3.73 -21.72
N ALA A 184 21.19 -4.09 -22.91
CA ALA A 184 22.31 -4.99 -23.05
C ALA A 184 23.62 -4.19 -22.92
N PRO A 185 24.63 -4.69 -22.17
CA PRO A 185 25.85 -3.93 -21.87
C PRO A 185 26.68 -3.52 -23.09
N GLU A 186 26.40 -4.00 -24.27
CA GLU A 186 27.23 -3.85 -25.49
C GLU A 186 26.57 -3.05 -26.64
N HIS A 187 25.33 -2.61 -26.51
CA HIS A 187 24.70 -1.80 -27.56
C HIS A 187 24.50 -0.37 -27.11
N ARG A 188 25.20 0.54 -27.78
CA ARG A 188 24.99 1.97 -27.75
C ARG A 188 23.49 2.22 -27.87
N ILE A 189 22.89 2.68 -26.78
CA ILE A 189 21.50 3.18 -26.75
C ILE A 189 21.40 4.20 -27.89
N HIS A 190 20.66 3.88 -28.93
CA HIS A 190 20.28 4.88 -29.92
C HIS A 190 19.54 5.97 -29.15
N LYS A 191 20.13 7.17 -29.09
CA LYS A 191 19.58 8.34 -28.41
C LYS A 191 18.17 8.70 -28.89
N ASP A 192 17.74 8.18 -30.01
CA ASP A 192 16.52 8.54 -30.70
C ASP A 192 15.29 7.74 -30.26
N CYS A 193 15.44 6.54 -29.62
CA CYS A 193 14.30 5.74 -29.19
C CYS A 193 13.64 6.19 -27.88
N HIS A 194 14.34 6.94 -27.02
CA HIS A 194 13.81 7.41 -25.75
C HIS A 194 12.77 8.55 -25.88
N TYR A 195 12.62 9.15 -27.06
CA TYR A 195 11.75 10.29 -27.30
C TYR A 195 10.42 9.92 -27.97
N ALA A 196 10.20 8.66 -28.31
CA ALA A 196 9.02 8.26 -29.11
C ALA A 196 7.72 8.23 -28.29
N LEU A 197 7.77 7.88 -27.01
CA LEU A 197 6.59 7.73 -26.16
C LEU A 197 6.72 8.52 -24.87
N ARG A 198 5.63 9.17 -24.46
CA ARG A 198 5.47 9.72 -23.14
C ARG A 198 4.47 8.88 -22.34
N ILE A 199 4.81 8.59 -21.10
CA ILE A 199 4.07 7.68 -20.23
C ILE A 199 3.70 8.44 -18.97
N LEU A 200 2.45 8.29 -18.56
CA LEU A 200 1.91 8.83 -17.30
C LEU A 200 1.22 7.71 -16.54
N ILE A 201 1.68 7.42 -15.34
CA ILE A 201 1.05 6.48 -14.42
C ILE A 201 0.66 7.26 -13.17
N VAL A 202 -0.60 7.18 -12.78
CA VAL A 202 -1.15 7.84 -11.60
C VAL A 202 -1.59 6.78 -10.62
N SER A 203 -1.11 6.84 -9.39
CA SER A 203 -1.60 6.01 -8.28
C SER A 203 -2.20 6.88 -7.19
N THR A 204 -3.35 6.46 -6.63
CA THR A 204 -4.08 7.26 -5.64
C THR A 204 -4.25 6.52 -4.32
N TYR A 205 -3.91 7.20 -3.22
CA TYR A 205 -4.19 6.77 -1.85
C TYR A 205 -5.05 7.84 -1.18
N VAL A 206 -6.36 7.79 -1.46
CA VAL A 206 -7.36 8.81 -1.10
C VAL A 206 -7.01 10.16 -1.71
N ASP A 207 -6.51 11.12 -0.91
CA ASP A 207 -6.11 12.47 -1.32
C ASP A 207 -4.63 12.58 -1.74
N ASP A 208 -3.79 11.62 -1.34
CA ASP A 208 -2.38 11.55 -1.70
C ASP A 208 -2.16 10.79 -3.02
N ASN A 209 -1.61 11.46 -4.04
CA ASN A 209 -1.39 10.88 -5.35
C ASN A 209 0.10 10.85 -5.72
N LEU A 210 0.55 9.72 -6.27
CA LEU A 210 1.86 9.62 -6.89
C LEU A 210 1.72 9.53 -8.40
N ILE A 211 2.51 10.32 -9.09
CA ILE A 211 2.60 10.34 -10.54
C ILE A 211 3.99 9.86 -10.94
N PHE A 212 4.05 8.80 -11.73
CA PHE A 212 5.26 8.30 -12.33
C PHE A 212 5.25 8.60 -13.82
N THR A 213 6.28 9.27 -14.32
CA THR A 213 6.33 9.70 -15.72
C THR A 213 7.76 9.83 -16.23
N ASN A 214 7.97 9.64 -17.52
CA ASN A 214 9.19 10.01 -18.23
C ASN A 214 9.13 11.40 -18.85
N SER A 215 8.03 12.16 -18.62
CA SER A 215 7.79 13.51 -19.14
C SER A 215 7.12 14.39 -18.11
N ARG A 216 7.85 15.36 -17.53
CA ARG A 216 7.27 16.32 -16.56
C ARG A 216 6.13 17.13 -17.17
N THR A 217 6.26 17.53 -18.44
CA THR A 217 5.20 18.27 -19.12
C THR A 217 3.90 17.49 -19.19
N PHE A 218 3.96 16.15 -19.31
CA PHE A 218 2.77 15.32 -19.29
C PHE A 218 2.10 15.25 -17.91
N ALA A 219 2.89 15.27 -16.83
CA ALA A 219 2.35 15.43 -15.49
C ALA A 219 1.70 16.81 -15.27
N ASP A 220 2.30 17.88 -15.79
CA ASP A 220 1.77 19.24 -15.67
C ASP A 220 0.45 19.39 -16.47
N GLU A 221 0.34 18.78 -17.65
CA GLU A 221 -0.91 18.72 -18.44
C GLU A 221 -2.02 18.01 -17.64
N PHE A 222 -1.70 16.90 -16.99
CA PHE A 222 -2.65 16.17 -16.13
C PHE A 222 -3.06 17.00 -14.92
N ALA A 223 -2.11 17.61 -14.21
CA ALA A 223 -2.40 18.50 -13.08
C ALA A 223 -3.29 19.69 -13.50
N THR A 224 -3.03 20.28 -14.66
CA THR A 224 -3.85 21.36 -15.23
C THR A 224 -5.28 20.87 -15.53
N HIS A 225 -5.42 19.65 -16.06
CA HIS A 225 -6.73 19.04 -16.29
C HIS A 225 -7.48 18.80 -14.99
N CYS A 226 -6.82 18.21 -13.98
CA CYS A 226 -7.38 17.96 -12.66
C CYS A 226 -7.87 19.25 -11.98
N ASN A 227 -7.12 20.34 -12.11
CA ASN A 227 -7.44 21.62 -11.49
C ASN A 227 -8.69 22.31 -12.04
N LYS A 228 -9.34 21.76 -13.08
CA LYS A 228 -10.66 22.21 -13.53
C LYS A 228 -11.78 21.80 -12.55
N SER A 229 -11.63 20.69 -11.82
CA SER A 229 -12.64 20.14 -10.92
C SER A 229 -12.12 19.76 -9.53
N LEU A 230 -10.80 19.59 -9.40
CA LEU A 230 -10.09 19.27 -8.16
C LEU A 230 -9.17 20.44 -7.80
N LYS A 231 -8.70 20.47 -6.54
CA LYS A 231 -7.61 21.35 -6.11
C LYS A 231 -6.34 20.53 -5.89
N MET A 232 -5.68 20.17 -6.98
CA MET A 232 -4.45 19.40 -6.96
C MET A 232 -3.26 20.32 -6.73
N ASN A 233 -2.49 20.08 -5.68
CA ASN A 233 -1.28 20.82 -5.35
C ASN A 233 -0.05 19.95 -5.58
N LEU A 234 0.96 20.53 -6.23
CA LEU A 234 2.27 19.91 -6.38
C LEU A 234 3.01 19.99 -5.04
N GLU A 235 3.34 18.83 -4.47
CA GLU A 235 4.22 18.75 -3.29
C GLU A 235 5.71 18.63 -3.70
N GLY A 236 5.97 18.35 -4.98
CA GLY A 236 7.31 18.21 -5.55
C GLY A 236 7.68 16.79 -5.92
N ASP A 237 8.99 16.54 -6.11
CA ASP A 237 9.49 15.19 -6.31
C ASP A 237 9.24 14.36 -5.07
N LEU A 238 8.99 13.05 -5.26
CA LEU A 238 8.71 12.12 -4.19
C LEU A 238 9.85 12.10 -3.17
N THR A 239 9.59 12.61 -1.98
CA THR A 239 10.51 12.62 -0.85
C THR A 239 9.88 12.00 0.39
N TRP A 240 8.66 12.37 0.71
CA TRP A 240 7.96 11.90 1.91
C TRP A 240 6.54 11.48 1.54
N TYR A 241 6.26 10.19 1.67
CA TYR A 241 4.96 9.64 1.33
C TYR A 241 4.59 8.52 2.29
N LEU A 242 3.41 8.60 2.89
CA LEU A 242 2.88 7.61 3.85
C LEU A 242 3.92 7.21 4.91
N SER A 243 4.54 8.21 5.55
CA SER A 243 5.58 8.02 6.60
C SER A 243 6.83 7.24 6.15
N VAL A 244 7.10 7.19 4.87
CA VAL A 244 8.32 6.63 4.28
C VAL A 244 9.10 7.76 3.63
N LEU A 245 10.40 7.83 3.88
CA LEU A 245 11.33 8.73 3.22
C LEU A 245 11.86 8.05 1.96
N TYR A 246 11.60 8.65 0.81
CA TYR A 246 12.15 8.22 -0.47
C TYR A 246 13.26 9.17 -0.93
N THR A 247 14.33 8.60 -1.48
CA THR A 247 15.41 9.38 -2.10
C THR A 247 15.70 8.81 -3.48
N ARG A 248 15.74 9.65 -4.49
CA ARG A 248 16.06 9.27 -5.88
C ARG A 248 17.37 9.90 -6.31
N CYS A 249 18.28 9.09 -6.84
CA CYS A 249 19.48 9.58 -7.50
C CYS A 249 19.13 10.02 -8.94
N PRO A 250 19.32 11.30 -9.31
CA PRO A 250 18.94 11.78 -10.64
C PRO A 250 19.81 11.20 -11.77
N ILE A 251 21.03 10.76 -11.46
CA ILE A 251 21.99 10.23 -12.44
C ILE A 251 21.68 8.75 -12.76
N THR A 252 21.50 7.93 -11.72
CA THR A 252 21.33 6.47 -11.87
C THR A 252 19.88 6.03 -11.88
N GLY A 253 18.96 6.87 -11.45
CA GLY A 253 17.56 6.52 -11.22
C GLY A 253 17.33 5.66 -9.97
N LYS A 254 18.41 5.27 -9.24
CA LYS A 254 18.30 4.49 -8.00
C LYS A 254 17.35 5.19 -7.01
N VAL A 255 16.42 4.41 -6.45
CA VAL A 255 15.50 4.89 -5.40
C VAL A 255 15.77 4.13 -4.11
N THR A 256 15.71 4.83 -2.98
CA THR A 256 15.76 4.23 -1.64
C THR A 256 14.49 4.57 -0.86
N ALA A 257 14.10 3.71 0.09
CA ALA A 257 12.96 3.92 0.97
C ALA A 257 13.32 3.59 2.42
N SER A 258 13.14 4.53 3.35
CA SER A 258 13.51 4.40 4.76
C SER A 258 12.36 4.85 5.67
N GLN A 259 12.22 4.17 6.81
CA GLN A 259 11.30 4.56 7.89
C GLN A 259 12.03 4.84 9.23
N GLU A 260 13.27 5.27 9.18
CA GLU A 260 14.08 5.56 10.38
C GLU A 260 13.32 6.46 11.37
N ARG A 261 12.72 7.55 10.90
CA ARG A 261 11.94 8.47 11.75
C ARG A 261 10.73 7.79 12.43
N TYR A 262 10.11 6.86 11.71
CA TYR A 262 8.97 6.12 12.27
C TYR A 262 9.43 5.12 13.34
N ILE A 263 10.58 4.47 13.14
CA ILE A 263 11.21 3.59 14.13
C ILE A 263 11.56 4.41 15.40
N ASP A 264 12.20 5.57 15.24
CA ASP A 264 12.53 6.45 16.37
C ASP A 264 11.28 6.89 17.12
N LYS A 265 10.20 7.24 16.41
CA LYS A 265 8.92 7.56 17.03
C LYS A 265 8.34 6.39 17.85
N LEU A 266 8.38 5.17 17.32
CA LEU A 266 7.90 3.97 18.03
C LEU A 266 8.76 3.70 19.28
N LEU A 267 10.08 3.79 19.16
CA LEU A 267 10.99 3.66 20.29
C LEU A 267 10.67 4.69 21.39
N GLN A 268 10.41 5.93 21.00
CA GLN A 268 10.02 7.00 21.93
C GLN A 268 8.67 6.72 22.59
N GLN A 269 7.66 6.32 21.83
CA GLN A 269 6.33 6.02 22.36
C GLN A 269 6.34 4.91 23.42
N HIS A 270 7.28 3.97 23.30
CA HIS A 270 7.42 2.85 24.23
C HIS A 270 8.55 2.99 25.24
N GLY A 271 9.17 4.19 25.34
CA GLY A 271 10.26 4.47 26.30
C GLY A 271 11.53 3.64 26.04
N MET A 272 11.79 3.28 24.77
CA MET A 272 12.87 2.37 24.39
C MET A 272 13.98 3.03 23.56
N GLN A 273 14.10 4.36 23.59
CA GLN A 273 15.12 5.10 22.80
C GLN A 273 16.55 4.63 23.13
N ASN A 274 16.80 4.29 24.39
CA ASN A 274 18.12 3.88 24.91
C ASN A 274 18.17 2.37 25.22
N CYS A 275 17.33 1.56 24.56
CA CYS A 275 17.33 0.13 24.78
C CYS A 275 18.59 -0.53 24.20
N ASN A 276 19.08 -1.59 24.86
CA ASN A 276 20.18 -2.38 24.34
C ASN A 276 19.75 -3.11 23.06
N PRO A 277 20.43 -2.92 21.91
CA PRO A 277 20.06 -3.55 20.65
C PRO A 277 20.28 -5.06 20.71
N VAL A 278 19.61 -5.79 19.79
CA VAL A 278 19.78 -7.24 19.58
C VAL A 278 19.98 -7.55 18.12
N ALA A 279 20.73 -8.61 17.83
CA ALA A 279 21.08 -8.99 16.46
C ALA A 279 19.93 -9.66 15.66
N VAL A 280 18.97 -10.28 16.35
CA VAL A 280 17.86 -11.02 15.74
C VAL A 280 16.52 -10.61 16.35
N PRO A 281 15.45 -10.47 15.52
CA PRO A 281 14.15 -10.03 15.99
C PRO A 281 13.42 -11.11 16.81
N PHE A 282 13.73 -12.39 16.56
CA PHE A 282 13.15 -13.54 17.24
C PHE A 282 14.26 -14.51 17.71
N PRO A 283 14.10 -15.22 18.82
CA PRO A 283 15.09 -16.17 19.30
C PRO A 283 15.31 -17.34 18.33
N ALA A 284 16.57 -17.75 18.13
CA ALA A 284 16.90 -18.87 17.25
C ALA A 284 16.41 -20.23 17.79
N LYS A 285 16.45 -20.41 19.13
CA LYS A 285 15.84 -21.57 19.82
C LYS A 285 14.52 -21.11 20.39
N CYS A 286 13.43 -21.45 19.75
CA CYS A 286 12.12 -20.85 20.01
C CYS A 286 11.01 -21.86 20.35
N ASP A 287 11.29 -23.16 20.37
CA ASP A 287 10.24 -24.17 20.60
C ASP A 287 9.45 -23.95 21.89
N ASP A 288 10.13 -23.64 22.98
CA ASP A 288 9.48 -23.34 24.27
C ASP A 288 8.67 -22.05 24.21
N ILE A 289 9.18 -21.03 23.49
CA ILE A 289 8.49 -19.76 23.33
C ILE A 289 7.24 -19.95 22.46
N LEU A 290 7.34 -20.72 21.38
CA LEU A 290 6.21 -21.03 20.51
C LEU A 290 5.15 -21.84 21.28
N ALA A 291 5.55 -22.80 22.12
CA ALA A 291 4.65 -23.54 22.99
C ALA A 291 3.94 -22.62 24.01
N GLN A 292 4.66 -21.69 24.63
CA GLN A 292 4.07 -20.71 25.56
C GLN A 292 3.11 -19.77 24.84
N LEU A 293 3.45 -19.29 23.63
CA LEU A 293 2.56 -18.45 22.83
C LEU A 293 1.29 -19.20 22.42
N ALA A 294 1.38 -20.51 22.17
CA ALA A 294 0.23 -21.35 21.82
C ALA A 294 -0.75 -21.52 22.99
N THR A 295 -0.31 -21.29 24.25
CA THR A 295 -1.17 -21.43 25.43
C THR A 295 -2.15 -20.26 25.51
N PRO A 296 -3.47 -20.50 25.47
CA PRO A 296 -4.46 -19.43 25.54
C PRO A 296 -4.43 -18.72 26.89
N ILE A 297 -4.58 -17.41 26.86
CA ILE A 297 -4.82 -16.60 28.06
C ILE A 297 -6.34 -16.49 28.22
N GLU A 298 -6.90 -17.13 29.24
CA GLU A 298 -8.36 -17.17 29.46
C GLU A 298 -8.92 -15.80 29.85
N ASN A 299 -8.23 -15.08 30.75
CA ASN A 299 -8.63 -13.77 31.24
C ASN A 299 -7.52 -12.75 30.97
N PRO A 300 -7.37 -12.23 29.75
CA PRO A 300 -6.32 -11.26 29.43
C PRO A 300 -6.59 -9.92 30.09
N ASP A 301 -5.55 -9.31 30.68
CA ASP A 301 -5.63 -7.94 31.21
C ASP A 301 -5.90 -6.96 30.03
N PRO A 302 -7.00 -6.20 30.05
CA PRO A 302 -7.32 -5.24 29.00
C PRO A 302 -6.24 -4.16 28.79
N LYS A 303 -5.47 -3.81 29.81
CA LYS A 303 -4.37 -2.85 29.72
C LYS A 303 -3.21 -3.43 28.90
N LEU A 304 -2.81 -4.66 29.19
CA LEU A 304 -1.75 -5.37 28.45
C LEU A 304 -2.18 -5.61 26.99
N VAL A 305 -3.43 -6.00 26.77
CA VAL A 305 -3.98 -6.18 25.42
C VAL A 305 -3.90 -4.87 24.62
N LYS A 306 -4.30 -3.73 25.21
CA LYS A 306 -4.25 -2.43 24.56
C LYS A 306 -2.81 -1.97 24.27
N GLU A 307 -1.89 -2.14 25.23
CA GLU A 307 -0.45 -1.86 25.03
C GLU A 307 0.09 -2.69 23.88
N PHE A 308 -0.19 -3.99 23.89
CA PHE A 308 0.25 -4.89 22.83
C PHE A 308 -0.33 -4.52 21.45
N GLN A 309 -1.63 -4.22 21.37
CA GLN A 309 -2.26 -3.78 20.12
C GLN A 309 -1.59 -2.53 19.55
N THR A 310 -1.26 -1.57 20.39
CA THR A 310 -0.58 -0.34 19.95
C THR A 310 0.82 -0.64 19.41
N LEU A 311 1.58 -1.47 20.14
CA LEU A 311 2.94 -1.85 19.78
C LEU A 311 2.94 -2.72 18.50
N CYS A 312 2.13 -3.77 18.46
CA CYS A 312 2.05 -4.67 17.32
C CYS A 312 1.53 -3.97 16.06
N GLY A 313 0.57 -3.03 16.19
CA GLY A 313 0.10 -2.20 15.09
C GLY A 313 1.21 -1.35 14.48
N GLY A 314 2.10 -0.78 15.31
CA GLY A 314 3.27 -0.05 14.82
C GLY A 314 4.27 -0.95 14.08
N LEU A 315 4.50 -2.17 14.58
CA LEU A 315 5.37 -3.16 13.93
C LEU A 315 4.78 -3.67 12.61
N LEU A 316 3.45 -3.90 12.56
CA LEU A 316 2.73 -4.26 11.32
C LEU A 316 2.90 -3.18 10.26
N TYR A 317 2.83 -1.91 10.65
CA TYR A 317 3.04 -0.81 9.71
C TYR A 317 4.46 -0.82 9.11
N LEU A 318 5.50 -1.04 9.92
CA LEU A 318 6.88 -1.17 9.44
C LEU A 318 7.06 -2.38 8.53
N GLN A 319 6.54 -3.54 8.94
CA GLN A 319 6.63 -4.78 8.19
C GLN A 319 6.00 -4.68 6.79
N VAL A 320 4.86 -4.02 6.68
CA VAL A 320 4.18 -3.87 5.37
C VAL A 320 4.90 -2.89 4.45
N HIS A 321 5.62 -1.90 4.98
CA HIS A 321 6.22 -0.84 4.17
C HIS A 321 7.67 -1.10 3.80
N THR A 322 8.57 -1.26 4.78
CA THR A 322 10.03 -1.23 4.54
C THR A 322 10.84 -2.27 5.29
N CYS A 323 10.23 -3.06 6.18
CA CYS A 323 10.96 -4.01 7.04
C CYS A 323 10.52 -5.46 6.79
N PRO A 324 10.82 -6.06 5.62
CA PRO A 324 10.46 -7.46 5.33
C PRO A 324 11.04 -8.46 6.35
N GLU A 325 12.19 -8.17 6.93
CA GLU A 325 12.94 -9.03 7.86
C GLU A 325 12.22 -9.30 9.19
N ILE A 326 11.22 -8.47 9.55
CA ILE A 326 10.40 -8.72 10.75
C ILE A 326 9.08 -9.44 10.43
N SER A 327 8.83 -9.83 9.17
CA SER A 327 7.54 -10.36 8.72
C SER A 327 7.10 -11.60 9.48
N PHE A 328 8.02 -12.55 9.74
CA PHE A 328 7.71 -13.77 10.49
C PHE A 328 7.23 -13.46 11.91
N VAL A 329 8.04 -12.74 12.67
CA VAL A 329 7.74 -12.47 14.08
C VAL A 329 6.49 -11.60 14.25
N VAL A 330 6.28 -10.61 13.35
CA VAL A 330 5.10 -9.75 13.40
C VAL A 330 3.85 -10.53 13.00
N SER A 331 3.93 -11.41 11.99
CA SER A 331 2.84 -12.32 11.63
C SER A 331 2.47 -13.25 12.80
N LEU A 332 3.46 -13.81 13.49
CA LEU A 332 3.25 -14.64 14.67
C LEU A 332 2.54 -13.88 15.78
N LEU A 333 3.05 -12.70 16.16
CA LEU A 333 2.51 -11.86 17.23
C LEU A 333 1.10 -11.35 16.91
N SER A 334 0.83 -10.99 15.66
CA SER A 334 -0.49 -10.44 15.25
C SER A 334 -1.67 -11.39 15.48
N ARG A 335 -1.41 -12.70 15.60
CA ARG A 335 -2.44 -13.71 15.91
C ARG A 335 -3.01 -13.56 17.32
N HIS A 336 -2.31 -12.85 18.21
CA HIS A 336 -2.64 -12.69 19.62
C HIS A 336 -3.19 -11.31 19.99
N MET A 337 -3.66 -10.52 19.01
CA MET A 337 -4.12 -9.14 19.21
C MET A 337 -5.25 -8.97 20.23
N THR A 338 -6.07 -10.01 20.44
CA THR A 338 -7.21 -9.98 21.37
C THR A 338 -6.93 -10.64 22.72
N LYS A 339 -5.86 -11.45 22.80
CA LYS A 339 -5.54 -12.27 23.98
C LYS A 339 -4.04 -12.20 24.31
N ALA A 340 -3.49 -11.00 24.36
CA ALA A 340 -2.07 -10.80 24.67
C ALA A 340 -1.80 -10.72 26.16
N GLY A 341 -0.59 -11.11 26.57
CA GLY A 341 -0.04 -10.98 27.90
C GLY A 341 1.41 -10.50 27.86
N GLU A 342 2.11 -10.57 29.01
CA GLU A 342 3.46 -10.04 29.18
C GLU A 342 4.49 -10.62 28.20
N LEU A 343 4.44 -11.93 27.91
CA LEU A 343 5.33 -12.58 26.93
C LEU A 343 5.19 -11.95 25.55
N HIS A 344 3.96 -11.68 25.10
CA HIS A 344 3.70 -11.07 23.81
C HIS A 344 4.30 -9.66 23.72
N ILE A 345 4.16 -8.86 24.79
CA ILE A 345 4.76 -7.52 24.88
C ILE A 345 6.28 -7.61 24.90
N ALA A 346 6.86 -8.55 25.67
CA ALA A 346 8.31 -8.75 25.74
C ALA A 346 8.92 -9.10 24.37
N LEU A 347 8.26 -9.98 23.61
CA LEU A 347 8.68 -10.33 22.25
C LEU A 347 8.54 -9.16 21.28
N ALA A 348 7.44 -8.42 21.33
CA ALA A 348 7.27 -7.23 20.51
C ALA A 348 8.30 -6.14 20.86
N LYS A 349 8.64 -5.94 22.14
CA LYS A 349 9.73 -5.08 22.57
C LYS A 349 11.10 -5.59 22.10
N LYS A 350 11.29 -6.91 22.00
CA LYS A 350 12.53 -7.47 21.39
C LYS A 350 12.66 -7.09 19.92
N VAL A 351 11.55 -7.07 19.15
CA VAL A 351 11.56 -6.59 17.77
C VAL A 351 11.96 -5.11 17.72
N LEU A 352 11.49 -4.26 18.64
CA LEU A 352 11.95 -2.86 18.72
C LEU A 352 13.44 -2.74 19.00
N ARG A 353 14.00 -3.59 19.88
CA ARG A 353 15.44 -3.64 20.13
C ARG A 353 16.25 -4.05 18.89
N TYR A 354 15.70 -4.96 18.08
CA TYR A 354 16.30 -5.31 16.80
C TYR A 354 16.26 -4.12 15.83
N LEU A 355 15.12 -3.47 15.70
CA LEU A 355 14.96 -2.31 14.83
C LEU A 355 15.85 -1.13 15.25
N GLN A 356 16.12 -0.94 16.54
CA GLN A 356 17.07 0.06 17.06
C GLN A 356 18.46 -0.11 16.43
N SER A 357 18.95 -1.35 16.27
CA SER A 357 20.24 -1.62 15.63
C SER A 357 20.23 -1.49 14.10
N ARG A 358 19.05 -1.49 13.48
CA ARG A 358 18.87 -1.58 12.03
C ARG A 358 18.12 -0.38 11.44
N LYS A 359 17.79 0.64 12.22
CA LYS A 359 16.96 1.77 11.81
C LYS A 359 17.49 2.53 10.60
N HIS A 360 18.81 2.50 10.35
CA HIS A 360 19.45 3.13 9.20
C HIS A 360 19.37 2.31 7.91
N LEU A 361 18.88 1.07 7.97
CA LEU A 361 18.68 0.27 6.78
C LEU A 361 17.51 0.82 5.95
N TYR A 362 17.62 0.63 4.65
CA TYR A 362 16.62 1.08 3.69
C TYR A 362 16.44 0.04 2.58
N LEU A 363 15.26 0.00 2.01
CA LEU A 363 15.04 -0.70 0.74
C LEU A 363 15.63 0.12 -0.40
N SER A 364 16.12 -0.55 -1.44
CA SER A 364 16.62 0.15 -2.63
C SER A 364 16.28 -0.60 -3.92
N TRP A 365 16.04 0.16 -4.97
CA TRP A 365 15.75 -0.33 -6.31
C TRP A 365 16.67 0.37 -7.30
N SER A 366 17.31 -0.41 -8.18
CA SER A 366 18.21 0.12 -9.20
C SER A 366 18.35 -0.87 -10.35
N ALA A 367 17.94 -0.47 -11.54
CA ALA A 367 18.11 -1.27 -12.74
C ALA A 367 19.58 -1.55 -13.07
N GLN A 368 20.48 -0.60 -12.75
CA GLN A 368 21.92 -0.73 -12.99
C GLN A 368 22.62 -1.74 -12.05
N SER A 369 21.96 -2.11 -10.95
CA SER A 369 22.50 -3.07 -9.97
C SER A 369 22.06 -4.51 -10.24
N CYS A 370 21.26 -4.76 -11.28
CA CYS A 370 20.86 -6.11 -11.64
C CYS A 370 22.07 -6.91 -12.10
N THR A 371 22.17 -8.16 -11.61
CA THR A 371 23.24 -9.09 -11.95
C THR A 371 22.64 -10.35 -12.57
N PRO A 372 23.30 -10.96 -13.56
CA PRO A 372 22.84 -12.21 -14.15
C PRO A 372 22.52 -13.28 -13.08
N PRO A 373 21.50 -14.12 -13.25
CA PRO A 373 20.68 -14.26 -14.46
C PRO A 373 19.53 -13.24 -14.61
N HIS A 374 19.35 -12.29 -13.67
CA HIS A 374 18.26 -11.33 -13.68
C HIS A 374 18.58 -10.11 -14.54
N VAL A 375 17.62 -9.68 -15.31
CA VAL A 375 17.70 -8.47 -16.11
C VAL A 375 16.81 -7.35 -15.56
N PRO A 376 17.12 -6.08 -15.87
CA PRO A 376 16.29 -4.96 -15.43
C PRO A 376 14.82 -5.11 -15.80
N GLY A 377 13.93 -4.82 -14.85
CA GLY A 377 12.48 -4.87 -15.04
C GLY A 377 11.84 -6.25 -14.86
N GLU A 378 12.63 -7.34 -14.81
CA GLU A 378 12.09 -8.68 -14.54
C GLU A 378 11.76 -8.89 -13.06
N ILE A 379 10.69 -9.66 -12.84
CA ILE A 379 10.21 -10.07 -11.52
C ILE A 379 10.70 -11.49 -11.25
N TYR A 380 11.33 -11.69 -10.10
CA TYR A 380 11.78 -12.99 -9.62
C TYR A 380 11.59 -13.09 -8.11
N GLY A 381 11.63 -14.29 -7.53
CA GLY A 381 11.36 -14.44 -6.11
C GLY A 381 11.80 -15.76 -5.51
N TRP A 382 11.48 -15.93 -4.24
CA TRP A 382 11.74 -17.12 -3.43
C TRP A 382 10.46 -17.54 -2.73
N SER A 383 10.31 -18.84 -2.53
CA SER A 383 9.34 -19.43 -1.61
C SER A 383 10.05 -20.30 -0.59
N ASP A 384 9.46 -20.44 0.58
CA ASP A 384 10.00 -21.24 1.69
C ASP A 384 8.88 -21.60 2.66
N ALA A 385 9.01 -22.76 3.32
CA ALA A 385 8.10 -23.20 4.37
C ALA A 385 8.84 -23.74 5.59
N SER A 386 8.38 -23.37 6.77
CA SER A 386 8.78 -24.01 8.03
C SER A 386 7.74 -25.04 8.42
N PHE A 387 8.07 -26.33 8.22
CA PHE A 387 7.16 -27.45 8.45
C PHE A 387 6.78 -27.59 9.92
N ALA A 388 5.48 -27.63 10.21
CA ALA A 388 4.92 -27.94 11.52
C ALA A 388 5.47 -27.10 12.69
N ASP A 389 5.90 -25.86 12.41
CA ASP A 389 6.49 -24.95 13.41
C ASP A 389 5.45 -24.31 14.33
N ILE A 390 4.17 -24.31 13.94
CA ILE A 390 3.07 -23.72 14.71
C ILE A 390 2.30 -24.82 15.41
N LYS A 391 2.48 -24.95 16.71
CA LYS A 391 1.74 -25.90 17.55
C LYS A 391 0.36 -25.34 17.92
N SER A 392 -0.67 -26.20 17.95
CA SER A 392 -1.94 -25.91 18.61
C SER A 392 -1.79 -26.09 20.12
N HIS A 393 -2.69 -25.46 20.90
CA HIS A 393 -2.69 -25.53 22.37
C HIS A 393 -2.70 -26.98 22.90
N ASP A 394 -3.47 -27.85 22.26
CA ASP A 394 -3.64 -29.26 22.64
C ASP A 394 -2.62 -30.19 21.98
N ASN A 395 -1.62 -29.65 21.25
CA ASN A 395 -0.66 -30.42 20.44
C ASN A 395 -1.28 -31.38 19.40
N THR A 396 -2.59 -31.24 19.12
CA THR A 396 -3.29 -32.16 18.18
C THR A 396 -3.02 -31.78 16.74
N HIS A 397 -2.70 -30.48 16.47
CA HIS A 397 -2.46 -29.98 15.11
C HIS A 397 -1.19 -29.16 15.06
N ARG A 398 -0.42 -29.35 13.99
CA ARG A 398 0.75 -28.56 13.66
C ARG A 398 0.54 -27.95 12.28
N ALA A 399 0.51 -26.64 12.21
CA ALA A 399 0.50 -25.94 10.94
C ALA A 399 1.90 -25.43 10.60
N SER A 400 2.17 -25.26 9.32
CA SER A 400 3.42 -24.70 8.82
C SER A 400 3.33 -23.21 8.65
N SER A 401 4.44 -22.50 8.79
CA SER A 401 4.59 -21.14 8.30
C SER A 401 5.07 -21.19 6.86
N ILE A 402 4.48 -20.38 6.00
CA ILE A 402 4.90 -20.22 4.61
C ILE A 402 5.24 -18.76 4.35
N GLY A 403 6.17 -18.55 3.42
CA GLY A 403 6.61 -17.23 3.04
C GLY A 403 7.04 -17.12 1.60
N TRP A 404 7.06 -15.90 1.11
CA TRP A 404 7.67 -15.53 -0.16
C TRP A 404 8.27 -14.14 -0.13
N LEU A 405 9.21 -13.94 -1.03
CA LEU A 405 9.81 -12.64 -1.33
C LEU A 405 9.95 -12.49 -2.84
N PHE A 406 9.41 -11.41 -3.41
CA PHE A 406 9.62 -11.05 -4.81
C PHE A 406 10.42 -9.77 -4.93
N MET A 407 11.29 -9.76 -5.94
CA MET A 407 12.21 -8.68 -6.26
C MET A 407 11.97 -8.17 -7.68
N CYS A 408 12.29 -6.90 -7.91
CA CYS A 408 12.42 -6.27 -9.22
C CYS A 408 13.48 -5.18 -9.13
N ASN A 409 14.33 -5.04 -10.14
CA ASN A 409 15.43 -4.09 -10.14
C ASN A 409 16.29 -4.14 -8.86
N ASN A 410 16.60 -5.36 -8.45
CA ASN A 410 17.41 -5.68 -7.27
C ASN A 410 16.85 -5.14 -5.93
N GLY A 411 15.56 -4.88 -5.87
CA GLY A 411 14.87 -4.44 -4.65
C GLY A 411 13.58 -5.21 -4.40
N PRO A 412 13.20 -5.42 -3.12
CA PRO A 412 12.00 -6.16 -2.75
C PRO A 412 10.73 -5.38 -3.10
N ILE A 413 9.78 -6.05 -3.74
CA ILE A 413 8.49 -5.46 -4.16
C ILE A 413 7.30 -6.08 -3.42
N SER A 414 7.35 -7.38 -3.15
CA SER A 414 6.31 -8.10 -2.39
C SER A 414 6.96 -9.11 -1.46
N TRP A 415 6.41 -9.25 -0.26
CA TRP A 415 6.82 -10.26 0.72
C TRP A 415 5.66 -10.62 1.65
N ARG A 416 5.70 -11.82 2.16
CA ARG A 416 4.75 -12.28 3.15
C ARG A 416 5.33 -13.40 3.99
N SER A 417 4.91 -13.45 5.25
CA SER A 417 5.03 -14.63 6.10
C SER A 417 3.66 -14.87 6.75
N THR A 418 3.14 -16.08 6.63
CA THR A 418 1.80 -16.41 7.14
C THR A 418 1.70 -17.88 7.54
N LYS A 419 0.76 -18.18 8.43
CA LYS A 419 0.37 -19.55 8.73
C LYS A 419 -0.40 -20.15 7.56
N THR A 420 -0.06 -21.37 7.14
CA THR A 420 -0.86 -22.11 6.16
C THR A 420 -2.21 -22.52 6.75
N PRO A 421 -3.31 -22.44 6.00
CA PRO A 421 -4.60 -22.99 6.43
C PRO A 421 -4.66 -24.52 6.34
N LEU A 422 -3.74 -25.14 5.59
CA LEU A 422 -3.65 -26.58 5.38
C LEU A 422 -2.63 -27.19 6.32
N ILE A 423 -2.87 -28.41 6.74
CA ILE A 423 -1.93 -29.22 7.50
C ILE A 423 -1.16 -30.08 6.50
N ALA A 424 0.13 -29.83 6.35
CA ALA A 424 1.01 -30.63 5.52
C ALA A 424 1.40 -31.94 6.26
N LEU A 425 1.51 -33.03 5.52
CA LEU A 425 1.87 -34.36 6.07
C LEU A 425 3.40 -34.55 6.16
N ASN A 426 4.15 -33.78 5.37
CA ASN A 426 5.61 -33.81 5.32
C ASN A 426 6.17 -32.46 4.86
N VAL A 427 7.51 -32.35 4.89
CA VAL A 427 8.23 -31.11 4.49
C VAL A 427 7.94 -30.75 3.04
N ALA A 428 8.06 -31.70 2.10
CA ALA A 428 7.87 -31.42 0.67
C ALA A 428 6.46 -30.90 0.37
N GLU A 429 5.43 -31.39 1.08
CA GLU A 429 4.06 -30.90 0.93
C GLU A 429 3.92 -29.46 1.45
N SER A 430 4.58 -29.11 2.56
CA SER A 430 4.57 -27.73 3.07
C SER A 430 5.22 -26.75 2.08
N GLU A 431 6.33 -27.18 1.44
CA GLU A 431 7.02 -26.37 0.44
C GLU A 431 6.17 -26.20 -0.83
N ILE A 432 5.46 -27.23 -1.28
CA ILE A 432 4.53 -27.11 -2.42
C ILE A 432 3.39 -26.13 -2.11
N ILE A 433 2.88 -26.11 -0.88
CA ILE A 433 1.87 -25.14 -0.46
C ILE A 433 2.45 -23.71 -0.49
N ALA A 434 3.70 -23.52 -0.05
CA ALA A 434 4.39 -22.23 -0.13
C ALA A 434 4.61 -21.81 -1.60
N LEU A 435 5.12 -22.72 -2.43
CA LEU A 435 5.35 -22.48 -3.86
C LEU A 435 4.04 -22.15 -4.60
N SER A 436 2.94 -22.84 -4.29
CA SER A 436 1.62 -22.54 -4.85
C SER A 436 1.18 -21.10 -4.49
N SER A 437 1.35 -20.70 -3.23
CA SER A 437 1.01 -19.36 -2.77
C SER A 437 1.91 -18.29 -3.39
N ALA A 438 3.21 -18.55 -3.51
CA ALA A 438 4.17 -17.69 -4.20
C ALA A 438 3.82 -17.55 -5.69
N SER A 439 3.39 -18.65 -6.35
CA SER A 439 2.99 -18.62 -7.75
C SER A 439 1.74 -17.75 -7.99
N GLN A 440 0.78 -17.73 -7.07
CA GLN A 440 -0.37 -16.84 -7.14
C GLN A 440 0.06 -15.37 -7.08
N GLU A 441 0.99 -15.03 -6.18
CA GLU A 441 1.56 -13.68 -6.09
C GLU A 441 2.33 -13.32 -7.35
N ALA A 442 3.14 -14.23 -7.90
CA ALA A 442 3.86 -14.02 -9.16
C ALA A 442 2.90 -13.70 -10.32
N ILE A 443 1.79 -14.43 -10.43
CA ILE A 443 0.76 -14.20 -11.45
C ILE A 443 0.15 -12.80 -11.28
N PHE A 444 -0.16 -12.40 -10.04
CA PHE A 444 -0.67 -11.05 -9.75
C PHE A 444 0.34 -9.97 -10.16
N LEU A 445 1.60 -10.09 -9.73
CA LEU A 445 2.65 -9.13 -10.05
C LEU A 445 2.90 -9.01 -11.57
N ARG A 446 2.88 -10.14 -12.30
CA ARG A 446 3.00 -10.15 -13.76
C ARG A 446 1.83 -9.45 -14.44
N LYS A 447 0.59 -9.73 -14.01
CA LYS A 447 -0.60 -9.04 -14.53
C LYS A 447 -0.51 -7.54 -14.28
N LEU A 448 -0.16 -7.14 -13.07
CA LEU A 448 0.00 -5.74 -12.71
C LEU A 448 1.09 -5.06 -13.55
N ALA A 449 2.26 -5.67 -13.70
CA ALA A 449 3.33 -5.13 -14.55
C ALA A 449 2.87 -4.99 -16.02
N ASN A 450 2.17 -5.99 -16.55
CA ASN A 450 1.62 -5.96 -17.90
C ASN A 450 0.57 -4.86 -18.08
N ASP A 451 -0.36 -4.70 -17.13
CA ASP A 451 -1.34 -3.62 -17.14
C ASP A 451 -0.68 -2.23 -17.18
N LEU A 452 0.50 -2.11 -16.57
CA LEU A 452 1.33 -0.90 -16.55
C LEU A 452 2.24 -0.76 -17.79
N GLY A 453 2.14 -1.67 -18.76
CA GLY A 453 2.95 -1.66 -19.98
C GLY A 453 4.37 -2.21 -19.84
N PHE A 454 4.75 -2.74 -18.66
CA PHE A 454 6.04 -3.40 -18.41
C PHE A 454 5.90 -4.92 -18.59
N ILE A 455 5.86 -5.37 -19.83
CA ILE A 455 5.54 -6.75 -20.18
C ILE A 455 6.62 -7.71 -19.69
N GLN A 456 6.20 -8.74 -18.98
CA GLN A 456 7.07 -9.81 -18.49
C GLN A 456 7.13 -10.93 -19.54
N THR A 457 8.08 -10.85 -20.49
CA THR A 457 8.19 -11.78 -21.63
C THR A 457 8.67 -13.17 -21.22
N HIS A 458 9.57 -13.25 -20.23
CA HIS A 458 10.10 -14.52 -19.74
C HIS A 458 9.27 -15.06 -18.56
N PRO A 459 9.30 -16.38 -18.29
CA PRO A 459 8.73 -16.94 -17.08
C PRO A 459 9.35 -16.32 -15.83
N THR A 460 8.53 -16.03 -14.81
CA THR A 460 9.05 -15.56 -13.52
C THR A 460 9.75 -16.71 -12.80
N ILE A 461 11.01 -16.51 -12.45
CA ILE A 461 11.81 -17.47 -11.68
C ILE A 461 11.38 -17.39 -10.22
N ILE A 462 11.03 -18.53 -9.62
CA ILE A 462 10.81 -18.69 -8.19
C ILE A 462 11.84 -19.71 -7.70
N TYR A 463 12.73 -19.29 -6.80
CA TYR A 463 13.72 -20.14 -6.18
C TYR A 463 13.08 -20.91 -5.01
N GLU A 464 13.39 -22.19 -4.94
CA GLU A 464 12.92 -23.15 -3.95
C GLU A 464 14.07 -24.07 -3.58
N ASP A 465 14.31 -24.32 -2.30
CA ASP A 465 15.44 -25.10 -1.82
C ASP A 465 15.11 -26.61 -1.64
N CYS A 466 13.84 -26.98 -1.62
CA CYS A 466 13.40 -28.37 -1.50
C CYS A 466 13.41 -29.08 -2.86
N GLU A 467 14.43 -29.95 -3.09
CA GLU A 467 14.56 -30.72 -4.35
C GLU A 467 13.29 -31.53 -4.68
N SER A 468 12.64 -32.11 -3.67
CA SER A 468 11.41 -32.89 -3.85
C SER A 468 10.25 -32.01 -4.33
N ALA A 469 10.10 -30.81 -3.78
CA ALA A 469 9.09 -29.84 -4.22
C ALA A 469 9.36 -29.38 -5.65
N VAL A 470 10.61 -29.08 -5.98
CA VAL A 470 11.05 -28.74 -7.35
C VAL A 470 10.78 -29.86 -8.34
N ALA A 471 11.06 -31.13 -7.97
CA ALA A 471 10.81 -32.27 -8.83
C ALA A 471 9.30 -32.44 -9.10
N LEU A 472 8.46 -32.41 -8.04
CA LEU A 472 7.01 -32.52 -8.14
C LEU A 472 6.38 -31.38 -8.97
N SER A 473 6.91 -30.16 -8.84
CA SER A 473 6.40 -29.00 -9.61
C SER A 473 6.62 -29.13 -11.13
N LYS A 474 7.58 -29.96 -11.54
CA LYS A 474 7.92 -30.22 -12.96
C LYS A 474 7.17 -31.43 -13.55
N GLU A 475 6.51 -32.25 -12.69
CA GLU A 475 5.75 -33.40 -13.17
C GLU A 475 4.43 -32.98 -13.81
N ASN A 476 4.20 -33.38 -15.09
CA ASN A 476 2.98 -33.07 -15.84
C ASN A 476 1.76 -33.93 -15.41
N ARG A 477 1.91 -34.90 -14.52
CA ARG A 477 0.84 -35.80 -14.05
C ARG A 477 1.01 -36.07 -12.55
N ILE A 478 0.00 -35.72 -11.78
CA ILE A 478 -0.18 -36.28 -10.44
C ILE A 478 -0.61 -37.75 -10.64
N LYS A 479 0.26 -38.71 -10.31
CA LYS A 479 -0.15 -40.09 -10.24
C LYS A 479 -1.04 -40.21 -8.99
N PRO A 480 -2.32 -40.63 -9.11
CA PRO A 480 -3.09 -40.97 -7.94
C PRO A 480 -2.41 -42.16 -7.26
N ASN A 481 -2.18 -42.07 -5.95
CA ASN A 481 -1.74 -43.18 -5.12
C ASN A 481 -2.82 -44.25 -5.03
#